data_f3251ad03675c6a6b00b067d3dd4b095
#
_entry.id   f3251ad03675c6a6b00b067d3dd4b095
#
_cell.length_a   1.000
_cell.length_b   1.000
_cell.length_c   1.000
_cell.angle_alpha   90.00
_cell.angle_beta   90.00
_cell.angle_gamma   90.00
#
_symmetry.space_group_name_H-M   'P 1'
#
loop_
_entity.id
_entity.type
_entity.pdbx_description
1 polymer ?
#
loop_
_entity_poly.entity_id
_entity_poly.type
_entity_poly.pdbx_seq_one_letter_code
_entity_poly.pdbx_strand_id
1 'polypeptide(L)'
;MIDNVSYLFGFLGGLGLFLYGMHIMADGMQKTAGGKMQQFLSKITDNRFTAILLGAVITAIIQSSGATTVMVVGFVSAGMLSLVQAVGVIMGANIGTTITAWIVSLGTIGDSLKLFQPGFYAPLMIGIGAIFILFSKSDKKKTIGEIVLGLGMLFLGLDLMAGNIKPFTGAPIFSEAFRVLGGNPILGIIVGIVVTALMQSSSASVGILQTLAFNGVVNTAAAIYITLGQNIGSCVTAIISSVGSSRTAKRAAAIHLLFNTMGAIVFGILGFVVFTVNTKLANHTINAVEISIFHTFFNLTMTTLLYPFAGLLVKLSGMIVRGKDEEVVEAKKEPILQLDERVLLTPAFAVQSGSVEVARMGSIALKSLNAAMGAINTKSLDDLKTVAQCEQTLDDMQEALTEYLIKVDNLSLSESQKKHVNNLFNMVTDIERVGDHADNLSENAKYMIDNNLEFSDLAKEDLAEISKDAIDAFETAINASGANALGAVRKVNKLEDKVDMLEDELREKHIDRLTKGECNPQSGIAFLDIISNLERVSDHATNIAGYVKNEI
;
A
#
# COMPACT_ATOMS: atom_id res chain seq x y z
N MET A 1 -3.72 -36.50 32.86
CA MET A 1 -2.76 -36.23 31.75
C MET A 1 -3.50 -35.98 30.44
N ILE A 2 -4.47 -36.82 30.04
CA ILE A 2 -5.28 -36.67 28.81
C ILE A 2 -6.04 -35.35 28.83
N ASP A 3 -6.69 -35.00 29.95
CA ASP A 3 -7.43 -33.74 30.09
C ASP A 3 -6.54 -32.49 29.86
N ASN A 4 -5.32 -32.51 30.42
CA ASN A 4 -4.38 -31.40 30.25
C ASN A 4 -3.95 -31.24 28.79
N VAL A 5 -3.79 -32.34 28.04
CA VAL A 5 -3.49 -32.34 26.61
C VAL A 5 -4.68 -31.79 25.81
N SER A 6 -5.91 -32.20 26.19
CA SER A 6 -7.14 -31.69 25.56
C SER A 6 -7.28 -30.17 25.73
N TYR A 7 -7.01 -29.64 26.91
CA TYR A 7 -7.04 -28.20 27.18
C TYR A 7 -5.95 -27.45 26.33
N LEU A 8 -4.75 -28.03 26.22
CA LEU A 8 -3.72 -27.45 25.38
C LEU A 8 -4.15 -27.40 23.89
N PHE A 9 -4.74 -28.49 23.39
CA PHE A 9 -5.26 -28.51 22.01
C PHE A 9 -6.41 -27.54 21.83
N GLY A 10 -7.31 -27.41 22.81
CA GLY A 10 -8.38 -26.42 22.79
C GLY A 10 -7.87 -24.99 22.80
N PHE A 11 -6.85 -24.69 23.61
CA PHE A 11 -6.19 -23.37 23.60
C PHE A 11 -5.52 -23.05 22.25
N LEU A 12 -4.74 -23.99 21.70
CA LEU A 12 -4.08 -23.82 20.40
C LEU A 12 -5.10 -23.72 19.26
N GLY A 13 -6.18 -24.49 19.29
CA GLY A 13 -7.30 -24.38 18.35
C GLY A 13 -8.01 -23.03 18.45
N GLY A 14 -8.25 -22.55 19.66
CA GLY A 14 -8.79 -21.21 19.92
C GLY A 14 -7.88 -20.10 19.40
N LEU A 15 -6.56 -20.23 19.62
CA LEU A 15 -5.56 -19.30 19.08
C LEU A 15 -5.55 -19.31 17.54
N GLY A 16 -5.63 -20.49 16.93
CA GLY A 16 -5.73 -20.61 15.47
C GLY A 16 -6.96 -19.91 14.91
N LEU A 17 -8.13 -20.11 15.52
CA LEU A 17 -9.37 -19.42 15.12
C LEU A 17 -9.29 -17.91 15.34
N PHE A 18 -8.71 -17.47 16.45
CA PHE A 18 -8.50 -16.06 16.74
C PHE A 18 -7.62 -15.39 15.68
N LEU A 19 -6.47 -16.00 15.37
CA LEU A 19 -5.52 -15.47 14.39
C LEU A 19 -6.11 -15.45 12.97
N TYR A 20 -6.77 -16.53 12.58
CA TYR A 20 -7.38 -16.65 11.26
C TYR A 20 -8.60 -15.74 11.10
N GLY A 21 -9.42 -15.62 12.15
CA GLY A 21 -10.54 -14.69 12.19
C GLY A 21 -10.07 -13.23 12.04
N MET A 22 -9.00 -12.87 12.75
CA MET A 22 -8.37 -11.55 12.64
C MET A 22 -7.83 -11.29 11.23
N HIS A 23 -7.23 -12.30 10.60
CA HIS A 23 -6.72 -12.21 9.22
C HIS A 23 -7.86 -11.97 8.21
N ILE A 24 -8.92 -12.80 8.23
CA ILE A 24 -10.07 -12.64 7.33
C ILE A 24 -10.76 -11.28 7.54
N MET A 25 -10.93 -10.85 8.79
CA MET A 25 -11.52 -9.54 9.11
C MET A 25 -10.66 -8.41 8.52
N ALA A 26 -9.35 -8.47 8.69
CA ALA A 26 -8.42 -7.49 8.16
C ALA A 26 -8.44 -7.43 6.63
N ASP A 27 -8.46 -8.58 5.95
CA ASP A 27 -8.56 -8.67 4.49
C ASP A 27 -9.87 -8.03 3.98
N GLY A 28 -11.00 -8.34 4.62
CA GLY A 28 -12.28 -7.72 4.27
C GLY A 28 -12.27 -6.20 4.47
N MET A 29 -11.65 -5.71 5.56
CA MET A 29 -11.50 -4.27 5.79
C MET A 29 -10.61 -3.60 4.73
N GLN A 30 -9.49 -4.22 4.35
CA GLN A 30 -8.60 -3.72 3.30
C GLN A 30 -9.30 -3.67 1.93
N LYS A 31 -10.04 -4.73 1.55
CA LYS A 31 -10.83 -4.76 0.32
C LYS A 31 -11.88 -3.64 0.28
N THR A 32 -12.55 -3.36 1.42
CA THR A 32 -13.53 -2.27 1.53
C THR A 32 -12.88 -0.89 1.38
N ALA A 33 -11.66 -0.73 1.86
CA ALA A 33 -10.95 0.55 1.87
C ALA A 33 -10.18 0.85 0.58
N GLY A 34 -10.00 -0.13 -0.31
CA GLY A 34 -9.06 -0.09 -1.45
C GLY A 34 -9.11 1.20 -2.26
N GLY A 35 -10.29 1.64 -2.74
CA GLY A 35 -10.41 2.89 -3.51
C GLY A 35 -10.18 4.18 -2.71
N LYS A 36 -10.43 4.18 -1.40
CA LYS A 36 -10.18 5.32 -0.51
C LYS A 36 -8.72 5.41 -0.06
N MET A 37 -8.03 4.28 -0.04
CA MET A 37 -6.62 4.20 0.33
C MET A 37 -5.75 5.06 -0.59
N GLN A 38 -6.03 5.07 -1.89
CA GLN A 38 -5.41 5.95 -2.88
C GLN A 38 -5.56 7.44 -2.51
N GLN A 39 -6.78 7.85 -2.13
CA GLN A 39 -7.04 9.23 -1.72
C GLN A 39 -6.34 9.58 -0.40
N PHE A 40 -6.12 8.61 0.47
CA PHE A 40 -5.36 8.81 1.71
C PHE A 40 -3.88 9.00 1.43
N LEU A 41 -3.29 8.19 0.54
CA LEU A 41 -1.87 8.30 0.18
C LEU A 41 -1.54 9.62 -0.51
N SER A 42 -2.39 10.10 -1.42
CA SER A 42 -2.19 11.39 -2.10
C SER A 42 -2.24 12.59 -1.14
N LYS A 43 -2.79 12.41 0.07
CA LYS A 43 -2.87 13.41 1.13
C LYS A 43 -1.71 13.37 2.13
N ILE A 44 -0.71 12.53 1.94
CA ILE A 44 0.52 12.56 2.73
C ILE A 44 1.24 13.86 2.37
N THR A 45 0.91 14.90 3.10
CA THR A 45 1.50 16.25 2.97
C THR A 45 2.63 16.40 3.97
N ASP A 46 3.40 17.49 3.85
CA ASP A 46 4.44 17.87 4.82
C ASP A 46 3.88 18.18 6.22
N ASN A 47 2.56 18.17 6.38
CA ASN A 47 1.91 18.35 7.68
C ASN A 47 1.97 17.06 8.49
N ARG A 48 2.78 17.07 9.55
CA ARG A 48 2.99 15.94 10.46
C ARG A 48 1.70 15.46 11.13
N PHE A 49 0.78 16.36 11.46
CA PHE A 49 -0.49 15.98 12.08
C PHE A 49 -1.35 15.15 11.14
N THR A 50 -1.43 15.56 9.87
CA THR A 50 -2.14 14.80 8.82
C THR A 50 -1.48 13.44 8.60
N ALA A 51 -0.15 13.36 8.62
CA ALA A 51 0.59 12.11 8.50
C ALA A 51 0.30 11.15 9.68
N ILE A 52 0.20 11.66 10.92
CA ILE A 52 -0.17 10.87 12.10
C ILE A 52 -1.60 10.34 11.97
N LEU A 53 -2.55 11.21 11.64
CA LEU A 53 -3.94 10.81 11.47
C LEU A 53 -4.08 9.73 10.38
N LEU A 54 -3.38 9.93 9.27
CA LEU A 54 -3.36 9.00 8.17
C LEU A 54 -2.76 7.64 8.57
N GLY A 55 -1.61 7.64 9.24
CA GLY A 55 -1.00 6.42 9.75
C GLY A 55 -1.91 5.66 10.72
N ALA A 56 -2.63 6.39 11.60
CA ALA A 56 -3.61 5.79 12.51
C ALA A 56 -4.79 5.16 11.75
N VAL A 57 -5.37 5.85 10.78
CA VAL A 57 -6.48 5.35 9.97
C VAL A 57 -6.05 4.16 9.13
N ILE A 58 -4.91 4.25 8.44
CA ILE A 58 -4.38 3.14 7.63
C ILE A 58 -4.18 1.90 8.51
N THR A 59 -3.52 2.04 9.65
CA THR A 59 -3.26 0.90 10.54
C THR A 59 -4.55 0.33 11.15
N ALA A 60 -5.51 1.18 11.49
CA ALA A 60 -6.81 0.73 11.97
C ALA A 60 -7.57 -0.09 10.90
N ILE A 61 -7.43 0.26 9.62
CA ILE A 61 -8.02 -0.47 8.49
C ILE A 61 -7.24 -1.75 8.20
N ILE A 62 -5.91 -1.67 8.10
CA ILE A 62 -5.05 -2.82 7.78
C ILE A 62 -5.01 -3.81 8.97
N GLN A 63 -5.30 -3.36 10.18
CA GLN A 63 -5.19 -4.12 11.43
C GLN A 63 -3.78 -4.68 11.70
N SER A 64 -2.76 -4.07 11.10
CA SER A 64 -1.35 -4.46 11.23
C SER A 64 -0.43 -3.25 11.18
N SER A 65 0.14 -2.88 12.32
CA SER A 65 1.19 -1.85 12.37
C SER A 65 2.48 -2.31 11.71
N GLY A 66 2.75 -3.61 11.76
CA GLY A 66 3.89 -4.21 11.05
C GLY A 66 3.79 -3.96 9.56
N ALA A 67 2.66 -4.32 8.93
CA ALA A 67 2.42 -4.09 7.50
C ALA A 67 2.48 -2.59 7.14
N THR A 68 1.84 -1.73 7.94
CA THR A 68 1.90 -0.27 7.72
C THR A 68 3.33 0.27 7.79
N THR A 69 4.12 -0.18 8.77
CA THR A 69 5.51 0.29 8.92
C THR A 69 6.40 -0.26 7.81
N VAL A 70 6.23 -1.52 7.40
CA VAL A 70 6.95 -2.12 6.26
C VAL A 70 6.66 -1.35 4.98
N MET A 71 5.40 -0.99 4.74
CA MET A 71 4.99 -0.14 3.62
C MET A 71 5.69 1.25 3.68
N VAL A 72 5.72 1.89 4.84
CA VAL A 72 6.44 3.16 5.02
C VAL A 72 7.92 3.01 4.72
N VAL A 73 8.57 1.92 5.17
CA VAL A 73 9.96 1.57 4.84
C VAL A 73 10.14 1.45 3.33
N GLY A 74 9.21 0.78 2.63
CA GLY A 74 9.21 0.66 1.18
C GLY A 74 9.09 2.01 0.46
N PHE A 75 8.14 2.86 0.86
CA PHE A 75 7.96 4.19 0.26
C PHE A 75 9.14 5.13 0.51
N VAL A 76 9.77 5.05 1.68
CA VAL A 76 11.01 5.78 1.97
C VAL A 76 12.16 5.24 1.10
N SER A 77 12.23 3.92 0.88
CA SER A 77 13.22 3.29 0.02
C SER A 77 13.09 3.73 -1.44
N ALA A 78 11.85 3.82 -1.92
CA ALA A 78 11.50 4.28 -3.27
C ALA A 78 11.59 5.82 -3.45
N GLY A 79 11.92 6.57 -2.38
CA GLY A 79 11.97 8.04 -2.45
C GLY A 79 10.58 8.73 -2.48
N MET A 80 9.50 7.97 -2.35
CA MET A 80 8.12 8.48 -2.36
C MET A 80 7.75 9.21 -1.07
N LEU A 81 8.42 8.90 0.05
CA LEU A 81 8.25 9.55 1.35
C LEU A 81 9.59 10.03 1.90
N SER A 82 9.62 11.25 2.39
CA SER A 82 10.72 11.73 3.22
C SER A 82 10.71 11.07 4.61
N LEU A 83 11.87 10.99 5.27
CA LEU A 83 11.95 10.48 6.65
C LEU A 83 11.08 11.26 7.62
N VAL A 84 10.92 12.58 7.42
CA VAL A 84 10.11 13.43 8.29
C VAL A 84 8.62 13.08 8.19
N GLN A 85 8.14 12.82 6.98
CA GLN A 85 6.77 12.34 6.73
C GLN A 85 6.58 10.94 7.33
N ALA A 86 7.55 10.05 7.12
CA ALA A 86 7.55 8.69 7.67
C ALA A 86 7.41 8.67 9.21
N VAL A 87 8.07 9.58 9.92
CA VAL A 87 7.92 9.73 11.40
C VAL A 87 6.44 9.89 11.76
N GLY A 88 5.72 10.78 11.08
CA GLY A 88 4.30 11.02 11.36
C GLY A 88 3.45 9.77 11.13
N VAL A 89 3.63 9.09 10.00
CA VAL A 89 2.88 7.86 9.68
C VAL A 89 3.19 6.75 10.69
N ILE A 90 4.46 6.57 11.09
CA ILE A 90 4.88 5.57 12.10
C ILE A 90 4.25 5.86 13.48
N MET A 91 4.26 7.12 13.92
CA MET A 91 3.58 7.52 15.15
C MET A 91 2.09 7.23 15.09
N GLY A 92 1.44 7.54 13.96
CA GLY A 92 0.04 7.22 13.72
C GLY A 92 -0.23 5.72 13.71
N ALA A 93 0.63 4.92 13.09
CA ALA A 93 0.51 3.47 13.06
C ALA A 93 0.47 2.85 14.48
N ASN A 94 1.28 3.35 15.40
CA ASN A 94 1.25 2.92 16.79
C ASN A 94 -0.11 3.25 17.48
N ILE A 95 -0.71 4.41 17.18
CA ILE A 95 -2.06 4.74 17.65
C ILE A 95 -3.09 3.78 17.03
N GLY A 96 -3.03 3.57 15.73
CA GLY A 96 -3.97 2.71 14.99
C GLY A 96 -3.99 1.26 15.50
N THR A 97 -2.86 0.74 15.96
CA THR A 97 -2.74 -0.59 16.56
C THR A 97 -3.64 -0.75 17.80
N THR A 98 -3.89 0.32 18.54
CA THR A 98 -4.73 0.25 19.75
C THR A 98 -6.18 -0.11 19.44
N ILE A 99 -6.67 0.16 18.24
CA ILE A 99 -8.01 -0.21 17.77
C ILE A 99 -8.21 -1.73 17.82
N THR A 100 -7.18 -2.51 17.46
CA THR A 100 -7.23 -3.97 17.56
C THR A 100 -7.41 -4.43 19.02
N ALA A 101 -6.68 -3.81 19.96
CA ALA A 101 -6.83 -4.12 21.37
C ALA A 101 -8.27 -3.83 21.87
N TRP A 102 -8.89 -2.75 21.39
CA TRP A 102 -10.29 -2.45 21.70
C TRP A 102 -11.26 -3.48 21.09
N ILE A 103 -11.07 -3.90 19.86
CA ILE A 103 -11.89 -4.96 19.22
C ILE A 103 -11.83 -6.23 20.06
N VAL A 104 -10.63 -6.64 20.47
CA VAL A 104 -10.44 -7.82 21.31
C VAL A 104 -11.09 -7.64 22.69
N SER A 105 -10.94 -6.46 23.31
CA SER A 105 -11.54 -6.20 24.63
C SER A 105 -13.06 -6.18 24.61
N LEU A 106 -13.69 -5.83 23.48
CA LEU A 106 -15.15 -5.94 23.33
C LEU A 106 -15.62 -7.38 23.56
N GLY A 107 -14.81 -8.39 23.19
CA GLY A 107 -15.11 -9.81 23.44
C GLY A 107 -15.24 -10.17 24.92
N THR A 108 -14.69 -9.34 25.81
CA THR A 108 -14.66 -9.58 27.26
C THR A 108 -15.66 -8.73 28.06
N ILE A 109 -16.37 -7.80 27.38
CA ILE A 109 -17.37 -6.94 28.03
C ILE A 109 -18.67 -7.73 28.23
N GLY A 110 -19.18 -7.75 29.43
CA GLY A 110 -20.56 -8.24 29.71
C GLY A 110 -20.69 -9.41 30.65
N ASP A 111 -19.80 -9.55 31.63
CA ASP A 111 -19.91 -10.61 32.66
C ASP A 111 -21.26 -10.65 33.41
N SER A 112 -21.99 -9.53 33.47
CA SER A 112 -23.26 -9.44 34.16
C SER A 112 -24.49 -9.91 33.36
N LEU A 113 -24.42 -9.92 32.01
CA LEU A 113 -25.50 -10.31 31.11
C LEU A 113 -24.94 -11.04 29.90
N LYS A 114 -24.97 -12.38 29.91
CA LYS A 114 -24.51 -13.24 28.78
C LYS A 114 -25.05 -12.80 27.41
N LEU A 115 -26.23 -12.16 27.41
CA LEU A 115 -26.87 -11.65 26.18
C LEU A 115 -26.09 -10.52 25.50
N PHE A 116 -25.16 -9.83 26.19
CA PHE A 116 -24.35 -8.75 25.64
C PHE A 116 -22.92 -9.19 25.34
N GLN A 117 -22.55 -10.44 25.61
CA GLN A 117 -21.22 -10.95 25.29
C GLN A 117 -21.09 -11.22 23.80
N PRO A 118 -20.12 -10.62 23.09
CA PRO A 118 -19.88 -10.90 21.67
C PRO A 118 -19.65 -12.39 21.37
N GLY A 119 -19.05 -13.15 22.28
CA GLY A 119 -18.89 -14.60 22.19
C GLY A 119 -20.22 -15.34 22.03
N PHE A 120 -21.32 -14.83 22.61
CA PHE A 120 -22.64 -15.40 22.42
C PHE A 120 -23.14 -15.30 20.97
N TYR A 121 -22.82 -14.21 20.29
CA TYR A 121 -23.20 -13.96 18.89
C TYR A 121 -22.19 -14.50 17.89
N ALA A 122 -21.01 -14.90 18.32
CA ALA A 122 -19.94 -15.36 17.45
C ALA A 122 -20.37 -16.48 16.48
N PRO A 123 -21.09 -17.55 16.90
CA PRO A 123 -21.57 -18.56 15.96
C PRO A 123 -22.56 -18.01 14.92
N LEU A 124 -23.44 -17.09 15.33
CA LEU A 124 -24.38 -16.44 14.43
C LEU A 124 -23.66 -15.54 13.41
N MET A 125 -22.65 -14.79 13.85
CA MET A 125 -21.82 -13.95 12.97
C MET A 125 -21.08 -14.81 11.94
N ILE A 126 -20.51 -15.95 12.35
CA ILE A 126 -19.88 -16.91 11.45
C ILE A 126 -20.88 -17.41 10.41
N GLY A 127 -22.09 -17.79 10.83
CA GLY A 127 -23.16 -18.27 9.94
C GLY A 127 -23.60 -17.20 8.93
N ILE A 128 -23.88 -15.99 9.39
CA ILE A 128 -24.27 -14.86 8.51
C ILE A 128 -23.14 -14.51 7.55
N GLY A 129 -21.89 -14.41 8.03
CA GLY A 129 -20.73 -14.13 7.20
C GLY A 129 -20.53 -15.18 6.12
N ALA A 130 -20.63 -16.47 6.47
CA ALA A 130 -20.53 -17.57 5.52
C ALA A 130 -21.64 -17.52 4.45
N ILE A 131 -22.89 -17.22 4.84
CA ILE A 131 -24.01 -17.05 3.89
C ILE A 131 -23.70 -15.90 2.90
N PHE A 132 -23.18 -14.78 3.38
CA PHE A 132 -22.85 -13.64 2.50
C PHE A 132 -21.72 -14.00 1.52
N ILE A 133 -20.70 -14.72 1.96
CA ILE A 133 -19.58 -15.14 1.11
C ILE A 133 -20.04 -16.14 0.05
N LEU A 134 -20.83 -17.16 0.44
CA LEU A 134 -21.16 -18.28 -0.42
C LEU A 134 -22.31 -17.96 -1.40
N PHE A 135 -23.30 -17.20 -0.96
CA PHE A 135 -24.55 -17.03 -1.72
C PHE A 135 -24.76 -15.62 -2.30
N SER A 136 -23.98 -14.61 -1.90
CA SER A 136 -24.14 -13.27 -2.47
C SER A 136 -23.47 -13.18 -3.84
N LYS A 137 -24.16 -12.49 -4.77
CA LYS A 137 -23.58 -12.09 -6.07
C LYS A 137 -22.86 -10.74 -6.02
N SER A 138 -23.01 -9.99 -4.92
CA SER A 138 -22.41 -8.67 -4.76
C SER A 138 -21.10 -8.76 -3.99
N ASP A 139 -20.00 -8.28 -4.60
CA ASP A 139 -18.67 -8.27 -3.97
C ASP A 139 -18.66 -7.49 -2.66
N LYS A 140 -19.38 -6.36 -2.60
CA LYS A 140 -19.53 -5.59 -1.37
C LYS A 140 -20.15 -6.42 -0.24
N LYS A 141 -21.15 -7.24 -0.54
CA LYS A 141 -21.77 -8.13 0.47
C LYS A 141 -20.85 -9.30 0.85
N LYS A 142 -20.09 -9.84 -0.11
CA LYS A 142 -19.07 -10.88 0.20
C LYS A 142 -18.00 -10.31 1.13
N THR A 143 -17.49 -9.13 0.83
CA THR A 143 -16.48 -8.44 1.66
C THR A 143 -17.01 -8.12 3.06
N ILE A 144 -18.25 -7.67 3.20
CA ILE A 144 -18.91 -7.51 4.50
C ILE A 144 -19.03 -8.88 5.20
N GLY A 145 -19.33 -9.93 4.44
CA GLY A 145 -19.35 -11.30 4.94
C GLY A 145 -18.02 -11.74 5.53
N GLU A 146 -16.91 -11.43 4.87
CA GLU A 146 -15.55 -11.70 5.37
C GLU A 146 -15.29 -10.98 6.70
N ILE A 147 -15.65 -9.69 6.81
CA ILE A 147 -15.50 -8.93 8.06
C ILE A 147 -16.31 -9.56 9.20
N VAL A 148 -17.58 -9.88 8.94
CA VAL A 148 -18.49 -10.45 9.95
C VAL A 148 -18.07 -11.85 10.36
N LEU A 149 -17.69 -12.71 9.41
CA LEU A 149 -17.18 -14.06 9.65
C LEU A 149 -15.88 -14.00 10.46
N GLY A 150 -14.93 -13.14 10.03
CA GLY A 150 -13.65 -12.98 10.71
C GLY A 150 -13.82 -12.50 12.16
N LEU A 151 -14.71 -11.55 12.40
CA LEU A 151 -15.03 -11.06 13.75
C LEU A 151 -15.68 -12.15 14.61
N GLY A 152 -16.58 -12.95 14.05
CA GLY A 152 -17.18 -14.09 14.72
C GLY A 152 -16.13 -15.14 15.10
N MET A 153 -15.22 -15.49 14.19
CA MET A 153 -14.13 -16.43 14.47
C MET A 153 -13.16 -15.90 15.53
N LEU A 154 -12.86 -14.58 15.49
CA LEU A 154 -12.03 -13.92 16.50
C LEU A 154 -12.63 -14.09 17.90
N PHE A 155 -13.92 -13.78 18.08
CA PHE A 155 -14.57 -13.90 19.39
C PHE A 155 -14.73 -15.35 19.82
N LEU A 156 -15.05 -16.27 18.92
CA LEU A 156 -15.12 -17.71 19.23
C LEU A 156 -13.73 -18.25 19.64
N GLY A 157 -12.68 -17.81 18.96
CA GLY A 157 -11.29 -18.14 19.29
C GLY A 157 -10.89 -17.66 20.69
N LEU A 158 -11.27 -16.42 21.05
CA LEU A 158 -11.04 -15.86 22.38
C LEU A 158 -11.78 -16.68 23.46
N ASP A 159 -13.03 -17.03 23.24
CA ASP A 159 -13.84 -17.79 24.17
C ASP A 159 -13.26 -19.20 24.39
N LEU A 160 -12.84 -19.87 23.31
CA LEU A 160 -12.13 -21.16 23.39
C LEU A 160 -10.80 -21.05 24.14
N MET A 161 -9.98 -20.02 23.87
CA MET A 161 -8.75 -19.81 24.63
C MET A 161 -9.04 -19.60 26.11
N ALA A 162 -9.98 -18.72 26.43
CA ALA A 162 -10.36 -18.42 27.81
C ALA A 162 -10.87 -19.65 28.55
N GLY A 163 -11.75 -20.43 27.93
CA GLY A 163 -12.31 -21.66 28.51
C GLY A 163 -11.25 -22.72 28.78
N ASN A 164 -10.29 -22.88 27.87
CA ASN A 164 -9.25 -23.90 27.99
C ASN A 164 -8.09 -23.52 28.92
N ILE A 165 -7.85 -22.22 29.17
CA ILE A 165 -6.85 -21.79 30.15
C ILE A 165 -7.39 -21.76 31.58
N LYS A 166 -8.70 -21.58 31.74
CA LYS A 166 -9.39 -21.45 33.04
C LYS A 166 -9.04 -22.54 34.05
N PRO A 167 -8.96 -23.85 33.71
CA PRO A 167 -8.58 -24.88 34.65
C PRO A 167 -7.18 -24.71 35.25
N PHE A 168 -6.29 -23.98 34.58
CA PHE A 168 -4.91 -23.75 35.02
C PHE A 168 -4.72 -22.46 35.81
N THR A 169 -5.72 -21.57 35.85
CA THR A 169 -5.61 -20.25 36.49
C THR A 169 -5.31 -20.33 37.99
N GLY A 170 -5.73 -21.40 38.65
CA GLY A 170 -5.40 -21.67 40.05
C GLY A 170 -4.02 -22.32 40.27
N ALA A 171 -3.26 -22.62 39.20
CA ALA A 171 -1.96 -23.23 39.35
C ALA A 171 -0.92 -22.21 39.88
N PRO A 172 -0.14 -22.55 40.93
CA PRO A 172 0.84 -21.65 41.51
C PRO A 172 1.85 -21.07 40.49
N ILE A 173 2.13 -21.81 39.43
CA ILE A 173 3.06 -21.40 38.36
C ILE A 173 2.64 -20.10 37.66
N PHE A 174 1.34 -19.90 37.42
CA PHE A 174 0.83 -18.67 36.79
C PHE A 174 0.92 -17.46 37.72
N SER A 175 0.43 -17.62 38.95
CA SER A 175 0.49 -16.55 39.94
C SER A 175 1.90 -16.14 40.28
N GLU A 176 2.82 -17.10 40.39
CA GLU A 176 4.24 -16.82 40.62
C GLU A 176 4.91 -16.17 39.39
N ALA A 177 4.64 -16.68 38.18
CA ALA A 177 5.18 -16.09 36.96
C ALA A 177 4.76 -14.61 36.82
N PHE A 178 3.46 -14.29 36.98
CA PHE A 178 2.99 -12.89 36.89
C PHE A 178 3.43 -12.03 38.06
N ARG A 179 3.64 -12.63 39.25
CA ARG A 179 4.24 -11.94 40.40
C ARG A 179 5.70 -11.52 40.09
N VAL A 180 6.48 -12.43 39.52
CA VAL A 180 7.88 -12.17 39.13
C VAL A 180 7.94 -11.13 38.00
N LEU A 181 7.10 -11.26 36.98
CA LEU A 181 7.01 -10.34 35.85
C LEU A 181 6.55 -8.93 36.29
N GLY A 182 5.61 -8.84 37.22
CA GLY A 182 5.15 -7.57 37.79
C GLY A 182 6.15 -6.93 38.73
N GLY A 183 6.98 -7.74 39.41
CA GLY A 183 8.03 -7.26 40.30
C GLY A 183 9.31 -6.80 39.60
N ASN A 184 9.48 -7.15 38.33
CA ASN A 184 10.67 -6.81 37.55
C ASN A 184 10.31 -6.22 36.19
N PRO A 185 10.37 -4.88 36.02
CA PRO A 185 10.04 -4.20 34.77
C PRO A 185 10.81 -4.73 33.56
N ILE A 186 12.11 -4.98 33.74
CA ILE A 186 12.97 -5.43 32.64
C ILE A 186 12.54 -6.82 32.15
N LEU A 187 12.25 -7.74 33.07
CA LEU A 187 11.81 -9.09 32.71
C LEU A 187 10.44 -9.08 32.02
N GLY A 188 9.49 -8.31 32.52
CA GLY A 188 8.18 -8.14 31.89
C GLY A 188 8.28 -7.58 30.47
N ILE A 189 9.12 -6.55 30.27
CA ILE A 189 9.38 -5.97 28.95
C ILE A 189 10.04 -7.00 28.02
N ILE A 190 11.05 -7.75 28.48
CA ILE A 190 11.72 -8.78 27.67
C ILE A 190 10.74 -9.86 27.23
N VAL A 191 9.89 -10.34 28.12
CA VAL A 191 8.86 -11.34 27.75
C VAL A 191 7.91 -10.78 26.68
N GLY A 192 7.45 -9.55 26.81
CA GLY A 192 6.64 -8.89 25.80
C GLY A 192 7.34 -8.78 24.44
N ILE A 193 8.64 -8.40 24.44
CA ILE A 193 9.46 -8.33 23.22
C ILE A 193 9.55 -9.71 22.55
N VAL A 194 9.95 -10.73 23.31
CA VAL A 194 10.19 -12.06 22.78
C VAL A 194 8.92 -12.69 22.21
N VAL A 195 7.82 -12.63 22.96
CA VAL A 195 6.54 -13.19 22.50
C VAL A 195 6.08 -12.51 21.22
N THR A 196 6.12 -11.18 21.17
CA THR A 196 5.66 -10.44 19.98
C THR A 196 6.59 -10.63 18.80
N ALA A 197 7.91 -10.67 19.01
CA ALA A 197 8.87 -10.92 17.95
C ALA A 197 8.75 -12.32 17.34
N LEU A 198 8.48 -13.34 18.17
CA LEU A 198 8.24 -14.71 17.70
C LEU A 198 6.94 -14.83 16.92
N MET A 199 5.88 -14.19 17.39
CA MET A 199 4.58 -14.20 16.73
C MET A 199 4.53 -13.28 15.50
N GLN A 200 5.43 -12.33 15.39
CA GLN A 200 5.45 -11.27 14.37
C GLN A 200 4.10 -10.51 14.28
N SER A 201 3.31 -10.55 15.32
CA SER A 201 1.98 -9.94 15.42
C SER A 201 1.75 -9.37 16.82
N SER A 202 1.78 -8.05 16.94
CA SER A 202 1.46 -7.36 18.18
C SER A 202 0.00 -7.56 18.59
N SER A 203 -0.91 -7.59 17.61
CA SER A 203 -2.34 -7.82 17.84
C SER A 203 -2.60 -9.20 18.47
N ALA A 204 -1.93 -10.23 17.96
CA ALA A 204 -2.02 -11.58 18.52
C ALA A 204 -1.44 -11.65 19.94
N SER A 205 -0.29 -11.02 20.16
CA SER A 205 0.36 -10.99 21.48
C SER A 205 -0.49 -10.25 22.52
N VAL A 206 -1.10 -9.12 22.15
CA VAL A 206 -2.04 -8.38 23.01
C VAL A 206 -3.30 -9.22 23.28
N GLY A 207 -3.86 -9.89 22.27
CA GLY A 207 -5.02 -10.78 22.44
C GLY A 207 -4.78 -11.92 23.44
N ILE A 208 -3.60 -12.54 23.41
CA ILE A 208 -3.22 -13.56 24.41
C ILE A 208 -3.16 -12.93 25.81
N LEU A 209 -2.51 -11.78 25.96
CA LEU A 209 -2.42 -11.08 27.25
C LEU A 209 -3.81 -10.71 27.78
N GLN A 210 -4.69 -10.21 26.92
CA GLN A 210 -6.08 -9.88 27.28
C GLN A 210 -6.90 -11.12 27.67
N THR A 211 -6.68 -12.26 26.99
CA THR A 211 -7.31 -13.54 27.35
C THR A 211 -6.86 -14.03 28.74
N LEU A 212 -5.57 -13.88 29.04
CA LEU A 212 -5.04 -14.21 30.36
C LEU A 212 -5.59 -13.26 31.45
N ALA A 213 -5.68 -11.96 31.13
CA ALA A 213 -6.27 -10.96 32.02
C ALA A 213 -7.76 -11.23 32.27
N PHE A 214 -8.53 -11.61 31.25
CA PHE A 214 -9.92 -12.00 31.38
C PHE A 214 -10.12 -13.17 32.34
N ASN A 215 -9.18 -14.10 32.41
CA ASN A 215 -9.18 -15.21 33.33
C ASN A 215 -8.65 -14.85 34.74
N GLY A 216 -8.32 -13.59 34.99
CA GLY A 216 -7.92 -13.10 36.31
C GLY A 216 -6.51 -13.50 36.77
N VAL A 217 -5.65 -13.99 35.87
CA VAL A 217 -4.29 -14.46 36.23
C VAL A 217 -3.21 -13.38 36.11
N VAL A 218 -3.50 -12.23 35.52
CA VAL A 218 -2.52 -11.16 35.26
C VAL A 218 -2.73 -10.00 36.23
N ASN A 219 -1.66 -9.55 36.88
CA ASN A 219 -1.69 -8.33 37.67
C ASN A 219 -1.34 -7.09 36.81
N THR A 220 -1.73 -5.90 37.28
CA THR A 220 -1.58 -4.64 36.56
C THR A 220 -0.12 -4.36 36.19
N ALA A 221 0.82 -4.58 37.11
CA ALA A 221 2.23 -4.31 36.87
C ALA A 221 2.79 -5.19 35.73
N ALA A 222 2.52 -6.50 35.79
CA ALA A 222 2.97 -7.42 34.75
C ALA A 222 2.35 -7.09 33.39
N ALA A 223 1.04 -6.81 33.34
CA ALA A 223 0.37 -6.46 32.09
C ALA A 223 0.98 -5.20 31.45
N ILE A 224 1.25 -4.17 32.25
CA ILE A 224 1.84 -2.92 31.76
C ILE A 224 3.26 -3.17 31.21
N TYR A 225 4.12 -3.87 31.95
CA TYR A 225 5.47 -4.15 31.48
C TYR A 225 5.51 -5.04 30.23
N ILE A 226 4.65 -6.06 30.19
CA ILE A 226 4.52 -6.91 28.99
C ILE A 226 4.03 -6.09 27.80
N THR A 227 3.04 -5.21 27.97
CA THR A 227 2.52 -4.33 26.89
C THR A 227 3.60 -3.38 26.36
N LEU A 228 4.43 -2.81 27.24
CA LEU A 228 5.58 -2.01 26.81
C LEU A 228 6.55 -2.83 25.94
N GLY A 229 6.81 -4.07 26.35
CA GLY A 229 7.63 -5.01 25.57
C GLY A 229 6.99 -5.38 24.22
N GLN A 230 5.68 -5.59 24.19
CA GLN A 230 4.94 -5.90 22.95
C GLN A 230 5.06 -4.79 21.91
N ASN A 231 5.04 -3.52 22.33
CA ASN A 231 5.27 -2.39 21.43
C ASN A 231 6.68 -2.40 20.84
N ILE A 232 7.73 -2.70 21.63
CA ILE A 232 9.10 -2.84 21.10
C ILE A 232 9.17 -4.06 20.15
N GLY A 233 8.60 -5.20 20.55
CA GLY A 233 8.58 -6.43 19.74
C GLY A 233 7.94 -6.25 18.37
N SER A 234 6.95 -5.36 18.25
CA SER A 234 6.31 -5.05 16.97
C SER A 234 7.26 -4.42 15.94
N CYS A 235 8.37 -3.82 16.40
CA CYS A 235 9.35 -3.21 15.50
C CYS A 235 10.20 -4.24 14.74
N VAL A 236 10.23 -5.50 15.18
CA VAL A 236 11.05 -6.56 14.58
C VAL A 236 10.67 -6.79 13.11
N THR A 237 9.40 -6.74 12.76
CA THR A 237 8.92 -6.87 11.38
C THR A 237 9.50 -5.77 10.46
N ALA A 238 9.47 -4.51 10.91
CA ALA A 238 10.04 -3.40 10.16
C ALA A 238 11.57 -3.49 10.05
N ILE A 239 12.25 -3.95 11.11
CA ILE A 239 13.71 -4.15 11.10
C ILE A 239 14.11 -5.23 10.11
N ILE A 240 13.47 -6.40 10.16
CA ILE A 240 13.72 -7.51 9.22
C ILE A 240 13.46 -7.04 7.79
N SER A 241 12.34 -6.38 7.56
CA SER A 241 11.98 -5.83 6.25
C SER A 241 12.98 -4.78 5.74
N SER A 242 13.67 -4.06 6.59
CA SER A 242 14.67 -3.06 6.18
C SER A 242 16.03 -3.67 5.79
N VAL A 243 16.25 -4.96 6.03
CA VAL A 243 17.49 -5.65 5.63
C VAL A 243 17.59 -5.66 4.10
N GLY A 244 18.73 -5.26 3.57
CA GLY A 244 18.93 -5.13 2.12
C GLY A 244 18.43 -3.82 1.50
N SER A 245 17.66 -2.99 2.25
CA SER A 245 17.13 -1.72 1.76
C SER A 245 18.12 -0.57 1.80
N SER A 246 17.67 0.58 1.24
CA SER A 246 18.39 1.86 1.34
C SER A 246 18.64 2.26 2.80
N ARG A 247 19.63 3.11 3.02
CA ARG A 247 19.93 3.63 4.36
C ARG A 247 18.76 4.40 4.95
N THR A 248 18.07 5.16 4.12
CA THR A 248 16.90 5.93 4.50
C THR A 248 15.76 5.03 4.99
N ALA A 249 15.55 3.90 4.32
CA ALA A 249 14.60 2.87 4.73
C ALA A 249 14.96 2.23 6.08
N LYS A 250 16.24 1.90 6.29
CA LYS A 250 16.74 1.41 7.59
C LYS A 250 16.57 2.43 8.71
N ARG A 251 16.71 3.73 8.41
CA ARG A 251 16.44 4.81 9.36
C ARG A 251 14.96 4.91 9.72
N ALA A 252 14.04 4.66 8.77
CA ALA A 252 12.61 4.59 9.07
C ALA A 252 12.28 3.45 10.05
N ALA A 253 12.85 2.25 9.85
CA ALA A 253 12.71 1.16 10.81
C ALA A 253 13.33 1.48 12.18
N ALA A 254 14.50 2.15 12.21
CA ALA A 254 15.14 2.59 13.44
C ALA A 254 14.30 3.66 14.18
N ILE A 255 13.58 4.53 13.48
CA ILE A 255 12.65 5.51 14.07
C ILE A 255 11.51 4.78 14.80
N HIS A 256 10.94 3.73 14.21
CA HIS A 256 9.91 2.91 14.87
C HIS A 256 10.43 2.28 16.16
N LEU A 257 11.63 1.70 16.11
CA LEU A 257 12.27 1.14 17.29
C LEU A 257 12.56 2.21 18.36
N LEU A 258 13.10 3.37 17.97
CA LEU A 258 13.40 4.49 18.88
C LEU A 258 12.13 4.98 19.58
N PHE A 259 11.04 5.19 18.85
CA PHE A 259 9.76 5.64 19.40
C PHE A 259 9.27 4.68 20.50
N ASN A 260 9.21 3.37 20.22
CA ASN A 260 8.72 2.39 21.18
C ASN A 260 9.70 2.16 22.34
N THR A 261 11.01 2.18 22.10
CA THR A 261 12.02 2.02 23.16
C THR A 261 12.04 3.22 24.11
N MET A 262 11.99 4.44 23.58
CA MET A 262 11.91 5.65 24.41
C MET A 262 10.62 5.64 25.26
N GLY A 263 9.50 5.24 24.67
CA GLY A 263 8.24 5.09 25.39
C GLY A 263 8.33 4.04 26.50
N ALA A 264 8.90 2.88 26.21
CA ALA A 264 9.06 1.81 27.18
C ALA A 264 9.99 2.22 28.34
N ILE A 265 11.04 2.99 28.07
CA ILE A 265 11.91 3.53 29.14
C ILE A 265 11.13 4.50 30.02
N VAL A 266 10.44 5.49 29.42
CA VAL A 266 9.69 6.50 30.18
C VAL A 266 8.60 5.86 31.03
N PHE A 267 7.75 5.03 30.42
CA PHE A 267 6.64 4.38 31.13
C PHE A 267 7.11 3.22 32.01
N GLY A 268 8.22 2.56 31.69
CA GLY A 268 8.83 1.55 32.55
C GLY A 268 9.34 2.15 33.86
N ILE A 269 10.03 3.28 33.79
CA ILE A 269 10.49 4.02 35.00
C ILE A 269 9.29 4.54 35.79
N LEU A 270 8.33 5.18 35.11
CA LEU A 270 7.12 5.70 35.76
C LEU A 270 6.32 4.57 36.43
N GLY A 271 6.13 3.45 35.72
CA GLY A 271 5.47 2.28 36.29
C GLY A 271 6.22 1.71 37.48
N PHE A 272 7.55 1.62 37.42
CA PHE A 272 8.35 1.14 38.52
C PHE A 272 8.15 2.02 39.78
N VAL A 273 8.20 3.33 39.63
CA VAL A 273 7.97 4.26 40.74
C VAL A 273 6.55 4.12 41.29
N VAL A 274 5.52 4.14 40.41
CA VAL A 274 4.11 4.06 40.83
C VAL A 274 3.81 2.74 41.54
N PHE A 275 4.28 1.61 40.99
CA PHE A 275 3.98 0.27 41.54
C PHE A 275 4.81 -0.05 42.81
N THR A 276 5.97 0.57 42.97
CA THR A 276 6.74 0.48 44.24
C THR A 276 6.03 1.24 45.36
N VAL A 277 5.47 2.42 45.06
CA VAL A 277 4.72 3.22 46.04
C VAL A 277 3.33 2.65 46.30
N ASN A 278 2.64 2.20 45.26
CA ASN A 278 1.28 1.66 45.33
C ASN A 278 1.25 0.18 44.98
N THR A 279 1.63 -0.68 45.91
CA THR A 279 1.64 -2.13 45.76
C THR A 279 0.24 -2.74 45.57
N LYS A 280 -0.82 -2.04 46.09
CA LYS A 280 -2.20 -2.48 45.84
C LYS A 280 -2.56 -2.36 44.37
N LEU A 281 -2.20 -1.28 43.71
CA LEU A 281 -2.38 -1.09 42.26
C LEU A 281 -1.53 -2.07 41.46
N ALA A 282 -0.28 -2.29 41.87
CA ALA A 282 0.60 -3.25 41.20
C ALA A 282 0.01 -4.68 41.15
N ASN A 283 -0.57 -5.12 42.26
CA ASN A 283 -1.13 -6.47 42.44
C ASN A 283 -2.62 -6.54 42.09
N HIS A 284 -3.25 -5.44 41.69
CA HIS A 284 -4.63 -5.47 41.23
C HIS A 284 -4.75 -6.35 39.97
N THR A 285 -5.77 -7.21 39.92
CA THR A 285 -6.04 -8.03 38.76
C THR A 285 -6.62 -7.17 37.64
N ILE A 286 -5.84 -7.00 36.59
CA ILE A 286 -6.22 -6.17 35.44
C ILE A 286 -7.19 -6.92 34.52
N ASN A 287 -8.09 -6.19 33.86
CA ASN A 287 -8.96 -6.74 32.81
C ASN A 287 -8.53 -6.31 31.41
N ALA A 288 -9.14 -6.89 30.38
CA ALA A 288 -8.80 -6.64 28.98
C ALA A 288 -9.05 -5.20 28.54
N VAL A 289 -10.09 -4.55 29.08
CA VAL A 289 -10.42 -3.14 28.79
C VAL A 289 -9.36 -2.20 29.38
N GLU A 290 -8.91 -2.45 30.61
CA GLU A 290 -7.85 -1.66 31.24
C GLU A 290 -6.51 -1.78 30.50
N ILE A 291 -6.20 -2.94 29.91
CA ILE A 291 -5.05 -3.12 29.01
C ILE A 291 -5.21 -2.25 27.76
N SER A 292 -6.40 -2.22 27.15
CA SER A 292 -6.66 -1.40 25.97
C SER A 292 -6.57 0.10 26.29
N ILE A 293 -7.06 0.53 27.45
CA ILE A 293 -6.94 1.90 27.94
C ILE A 293 -5.46 2.27 28.09
N PHE A 294 -4.68 1.42 28.79
CA PHE A 294 -3.25 1.68 28.95
C PHE A 294 -2.51 1.73 27.61
N HIS A 295 -2.79 0.79 26.72
CA HIS A 295 -2.15 0.73 25.40
C HIS A 295 -2.45 2.01 24.59
N THR A 296 -3.70 2.49 24.62
CA THR A 296 -4.10 3.74 23.96
C THR A 296 -3.45 4.95 24.61
N PHE A 297 -3.49 5.03 25.96
CA PHE A 297 -2.88 6.11 26.73
C PHE A 297 -1.37 6.21 26.45
N PHE A 298 -0.67 5.09 26.45
CA PHE A 298 0.76 5.03 26.12
C PHE A 298 1.04 5.59 24.72
N ASN A 299 0.37 5.10 23.70
CA ASN A 299 0.63 5.50 22.31
C ASN A 299 0.25 6.97 22.05
N LEU A 300 -0.88 7.44 22.58
CA LEU A 300 -1.28 8.85 22.46
C LEU A 300 -0.31 9.78 23.20
N THR A 301 0.08 9.42 24.43
CA THR A 301 1.01 10.23 25.23
C THR A 301 2.37 10.30 24.55
N MET A 302 2.91 9.17 24.09
CA MET A 302 4.21 9.15 23.42
C MET A 302 4.19 9.90 22.09
N THR A 303 3.10 9.77 21.31
CA THR A 303 2.94 10.54 20.08
C THR A 303 2.90 12.04 20.38
N THR A 304 2.11 12.47 21.36
CA THR A 304 2.01 13.88 21.74
C THR A 304 3.34 14.42 22.25
N LEU A 305 4.03 13.64 23.09
CA LEU A 305 5.32 14.02 23.67
C LEU A 305 6.42 14.14 22.60
N LEU A 306 6.47 13.20 21.66
CA LEU A 306 7.51 13.14 20.63
C LEU A 306 7.15 13.92 19.36
N TYR A 307 5.91 14.38 19.20
CA TYR A 307 5.47 15.18 18.06
C TYR A 307 6.37 16.39 17.75
N PRO A 308 6.70 17.26 18.72
CA PRO A 308 7.61 18.38 18.47
C PRO A 308 9.05 17.94 18.19
N PHE A 309 9.44 16.74 18.63
CA PHE A 309 10.78 16.19 18.52
C PHE A 309 10.98 15.22 17.35
N ALA A 310 10.09 15.21 16.35
CA ALA A 310 10.20 14.33 15.18
C ALA A 310 11.56 14.48 14.47
N GLY A 311 12.09 15.70 14.34
CA GLY A 311 13.43 15.94 13.80
C GLY A 311 14.57 15.33 14.64
N LEU A 312 14.38 15.22 15.96
CA LEU A 312 15.33 14.54 16.85
C LEU A 312 15.33 13.03 16.56
N LEU A 313 14.16 12.41 16.35
CA LEU A 313 14.07 10.99 15.99
C LEU A 313 14.80 10.71 14.67
N VAL A 314 14.64 11.57 13.67
CA VAL A 314 15.37 11.49 12.41
C VAL A 314 16.89 11.59 12.65
N LYS A 315 17.34 12.57 13.48
CA LYS A 315 18.76 12.72 13.82
C LYS A 315 19.31 11.49 14.57
N LEU A 316 18.57 10.96 15.54
CA LEU A 316 18.98 9.76 16.30
C LEU A 316 19.02 8.52 15.41
N SER A 317 18.08 8.36 14.49
CA SER A 317 18.11 7.25 13.52
C SER A 317 19.35 7.30 12.63
N GLY A 318 19.81 8.50 12.27
CA GLY A 318 21.06 8.72 11.54
C GLY A 318 22.33 8.35 12.34
N MET A 319 22.26 8.43 13.67
CA MET A 319 23.35 7.98 14.55
C MET A 319 23.42 6.45 14.66
N ILE A 320 22.28 5.78 14.59
CA ILE A 320 22.18 4.29 14.59
C ILE A 320 22.57 3.77 13.22
N VAL A 321 21.99 4.29 12.16
CA VAL A 321 22.27 3.92 10.78
C VAL A 321 23.21 4.96 10.18
N ARG A 322 24.51 4.78 10.39
CA ARG A 322 25.54 5.74 9.98
C ARG A 322 25.76 5.73 8.47
N GLY A 323 26.20 6.86 7.92
CA GLY A 323 26.54 7.09 6.53
C GLY A 323 25.81 8.32 6.00
N LYS A 324 26.34 8.94 4.93
CA LYS A 324 25.59 9.97 4.19
C LYS A 324 24.36 9.30 3.58
N ASP A 325 23.23 10.00 3.58
CA ASP A 325 22.11 9.60 2.75
C ASP A 325 22.67 9.47 1.34
N GLU A 326 22.27 8.45 0.63
CA GLU A 326 22.52 8.41 -0.81
C GLU A 326 21.77 9.65 -1.32
N GLU A 327 22.52 10.74 -1.53
CA GLU A 327 22.06 11.79 -2.42
C GLU A 327 21.60 11.02 -3.66
N VAL A 328 20.44 11.35 -4.19
CA VAL A 328 20.05 10.93 -5.52
C VAL A 328 21.16 11.46 -6.43
N VAL A 329 22.20 10.65 -6.59
CA VAL A 329 23.30 10.96 -7.48
C VAL A 329 22.68 10.82 -8.84
N GLU A 330 22.59 11.92 -9.57
CA GLU A 330 22.10 12.02 -10.95
C GLU A 330 22.80 11.08 -11.95
N ALA A 331 23.45 10.02 -11.52
CA ALA A 331 24.23 9.12 -12.36
C ALA A 331 24.04 7.62 -12.05
N LYS A 332 23.12 7.20 -11.17
CA LYS A 332 22.62 5.82 -11.23
C LYS A 332 21.40 5.85 -12.14
N LYS A 333 21.37 4.98 -13.18
CA LYS A 333 20.16 4.68 -13.95
C LYS A 333 19.00 4.63 -12.94
N GLU A 334 17.99 5.48 -13.16
CA GLU A 334 16.76 5.40 -12.35
C GLU A 334 16.32 3.95 -12.36
N PRO A 335 15.91 3.39 -11.22
CA PRO A 335 15.41 2.00 -11.21
C PRO A 335 14.27 1.92 -12.21
N ILE A 336 14.26 0.88 -13.02
CA ILE A 336 13.25 0.63 -14.06
C ILE A 336 11.85 0.83 -13.48
N LEU A 337 11.59 0.25 -12.31
CA LEU A 337 10.39 0.51 -11.52
C LEU A 337 10.75 1.16 -10.18
N GLN A 338 10.00 2.17 -9.79
CA GLN A 338 10.10 2.80 -8.46
C GLN A 338 9.25 2.01 -7.45
N LEU A 339 9.28 0.67 -7.52
CA LEU A 339 8.49 -0.24 -6.70
C LEU A 339 9.38 -1.02 -5.72
N ASP A 340 8.85 -1.22 -4.52
CA ASP A 340 9.44 -2.10 -3.52
C ASP A 340 8.52 -3.32 -3.34
N GLU A 341 9.05 -4.54 -3.50
CA GLU A 341 8.27 -5.79 -3.37
C GLU A 341 7.54 -5.93 -2.03
N ARG A 342 7.97 -5.20 -1.00
CA ARG A 342 7.31 -5.19 0.32
C ARG A 342 5.91 -4.63 0.27
N VAL A 343 5.59 -3.84 -0.75
CA VAL A 343 4.24 -3.33 -1.00
C VAL A 343 3.26 -4.48 -1.28
N LEU A 344 3.75 -5.62 -1.80
CA LEU A 344 2.96 -6.83 -2.03
C LEU A 344 2.36 -7.43 -0.74
N LEU A 345 2.91 -7.11 0.43
CA LEU A 345 2.32 -7.52 1.71
C LEU A 345 0.92 -6.91 1.96
N THR A 346 0.56 -5.87 1.22
CA THR A 346 -0.74 -5.21 1.34
C THR A 346 -1.37 -5.08 -0.04
N PRO A 347 -2.31 -5.98 -0.42
CA PRO A 347 -2.86 -6.07 -1.78
C PRO A 347 -3.36 -4.73 -2.35
N ALA A 348 -4.07 -3.94 -1.54
CA ALA A 348 -4.60 -2.64 -1.98
C ALA A 348 -3.49 -1.65 -2.37
N PHE A 349 -2.35 -1.67 -1.67
CA PHE A 349 -1.19 -0.83 -2.00
C PHE A 349 -0.41 -1.37 -3.20
N ALA A 350 -0.31 -2.69 -3.32
CA ALA A 350 0.32 -3.32 -4.46
C ALA A 350 -0.36 -2.91 -5.78
N VAL A 351 -1.69 -3.00 -5.82
CA VAL A 351 -2.50 -2.55 -6.98
C VAL A 351 -2.28 -1.07 -7.25
N GLN A 352 -2.31 -0.24 -6.21
CA GLN A 352 -2.12 1.21 -6.36
C GLN A 352 -0.73 1.56 -6.89
N SER A 353 0.32 0.92 -6.36
CA SER A 353 1.70 1.16 -6.82
C SER A 353 1.89 0.77 -8.27
N GLY A 354 1.26 -0.34 -8.71
CA GLY A 354 1.20 -0.72 -10.13
C GLY A 354 0.54 0.37 -10.97
N SER A 355 -0.60 0.92 -10.53
CA SER A 355 -1.29 2.00 -11.25
C SER A 355 -0.42 3.27 -11.40
N VAL A 356 0.34 3.63 -10.37
CA VAL A 356 1.25 4.79 -10.42
C VAL A 356 2.37 4.56 -11.44
N GLU A 357 2.93 3.36 -11.48
CA GLU A 357 3.99 3.04 -12.44
C GLU A 357 3.48 2.95 -13.88
N VAL A 358 2.27 2.44 -14.10
CA VAL A 358 1.63 2.46 -15.43
C VAL A 358 1.40 3.91 -15.89
N ALA A 359 0.95 4.79 -14.99
CA ALA A 359 0.81 6.22 -15.33
C ALA A 359 2.17 6.88 -15.65
N ARG A 360 3.25 6.50 -14.94
CA ARG A 360 4.61 6.96 -15.24
C ARG A 360 5.07 6.45 -16.61
N MET A 361 4.83 5.19 -16.94
CA MET A 361 5.10 4.63 -18.27
C MET A 361 4.36 5.42 -19.35
N GLY A 362 3.08 5.75 -19.16
CA GLY A 362 2.32 6.60 -20.08
C GLY A 362 2.94 8.00 -20.28
N SER A 363 3.48 8.59 -19.22
CA SER A 363 4.16 9.89 -19.30
C SER A 363 5.47 9.83 -20.12
N ILE A 364 6.17 8.68 -20.07
CA ILE A 364 7.39 8.45 -20.86
C ILE A 364 7.02 8.26 -22.35
N ALA A 365 5.97 7.50 -22.65
CA ALA A 365 5.48 7.33 -24.02
C ALA A 365 5.00 8.67 -24.61
N LEU A 366 4.32 9.51 -23.83
CA LEU A 366 3.94 10.86 -24.25
C LEU A 366 5.16 11.74 -24.55
N LYS A 367 6.21 11.64 -23.72
CA LYS A 367 7.48 12.34 -23.96
C LYS A 367 8.14 11.87 -25.26
N SER A 368 8.14 10.55 -25.51
CA SER A 368 8.69 9.96 -26.75
C SER A 368 7.94 10.47 -27.97
N LEU A 369 6.62 10.45 -27.94
CA LEU A 369 5.77 10.92 -29.03
C LEU A 369 5.99 12.41 -29.36
N ASN A 370 6.08 13.25 -28.33
CA ASN A 370 6.38 14.68 -28.51
C ASN A 370 7.80 14.91 -29.10
N ALA A 371 8.78 14.13 -28.66
CA ALA A 371 10.14 14.21 -29.21
C ALA A 371 10.18 13.73 -30.68
N ALA A 372 9.47 12.65 -31.02
CA ALA A 372 9.39 12.17 -32.40
C ALA A 372 8.79 13.24 -33.33
N MET A 373 7.70 13.88 -32.94
CA MET A 373 7.12 14.99 -33.71
C MET A 373 8.03 16.23 -33.73
N GLY A 374 8.75 16.47 -32.63
CA GLY A 374 9.81 17.51 -32.59
C GLY A 374 10.90 17.25 -33.63
N ALA A 375 11.39 16.04 -33.75
CA ALA A 375 12.39 15.61 -34.72
C ALA A 375 11.90 15.79 -36.19
N ILE A 376 10.64 15.44 -36.48
CA ILE A 376 10.02 15.63 -37.79
C ILE A 376 9.94 17.11 -38.13
N ASN A 377 9.52 17.96 -37.20
CA ASN A 377 9.31 19.39 -37.46
C ASN A 377 10.59 20.21 -37.50
N THR A 378 11.57 19.89 -36.65
CA THR A 378 12.77 20.71 -36.44
C THR A 378 14.06 20.06 -36.93
N LYS A 379 14.01 18.81 -37.40
CA LYS A 379 15.19 18.00 -37.77
C LYS A 379 16.18 17.84 -36.60
N SER A 380 15.71 17.80 -35.37
CA SER A 380 16.51 17.73 -34.13
C SER A 380 17.09 16.34 -33.91
N LEU A 381 18.42 16.21 -33.94
CA LEU A 381 19.11 14.95 -33.59
C LEU A 381 19.05 14.62 -32.11
N ASP A 382 18.84 15.62 -31.24
CA ASP A 382 18.70 15.37 -29.79
C ASP A 382 17.32 14.80 -29.45
N ASP A 383 16.27 15.16 -30.20
CA ASP A 383 14.96 14.55 -30.09
C ASP A 383 14.98 13.07 -30.50
N LEU A 384 15.72 12.72 -31.60
CA LEU A 384 15.91 11.32 -31.98
C LEU A 384 16.58 10.50 -30.87
N LYS A 385 17.59 11.06 -30.20
CA LYS A 385 18.23 10.41 -29.05
C LYS A 385 17.26 10.25 -27.86
N THR A 386 16.38 11.23 -27.66
CA THR A 386 15.37 11.19 -26.62
C THR A 386 14.37 10.06 -26.87
N VAL A 387 13.90 9.89 -28.11
CA VAL A 387 13.02 8.78 -28.50
C VAL A 387 13.69 7.43 -28.22
N ALA A 388 14.92 7.22 -28.70
CA ALA A 388 15.64 5.96 -28.48
C ALA A 388 15.88 5.64 -26.99
N GLN A 389 16.07 6.66 -26.15
CA GLN A 389 16.17 6.46 -24.69
C GLN A 389 14.81 6.12 -24.05
N CYS A 390 13.74 6.74 -24.53
CA CYS A 390 12.39 6.46 -24.04
C CYS A 390 11.97 5.05 -24.43
N GLU A 391 12.24 4.62 -25.67
CA GLU A 391 11.96 3.28 -26.19
C GLU A 391 12.59 2.21 -25.32
N GLN A 392 13.91 2.26 -25.11
CA GLN A 392 14.59 1.31 -24.21
C GLN A 392 14.00 1.30 -22.79
N THR A 393 13.55 2.46 -22.30
CA THR A 393 12.94 2.55 -20.97
C THR A 393 11.55 1.94 -20.95
N LEU A 394 10.77 2.10 -22.02
CA LEU A 394 9.41 1.55 -22.14
C LEU A 394 9.45 0.02 -22.22
N ASP A 395 10.36 -0.56 -23.01
CA ASP A 395 10.58 -2.01 -23.08
C ASP A 395 10.94 -2.58 -21.70
N ASP A 396 11.95 -2.01 -21.06
CA ASP A 396 12.40 -2.42 -19.73
C ASP A 396 11.26 -2.31 -18.69
N MET A 397 10.40 -1.28 -18.80
CA MET A 397 9.24 -1.09 -17.92
C MET A 397 8.11 -2.07 -18.23
N GLN A 398 7.86 -2.39 -19.49
CA GLN A 398 6.85 -3.36 -19.90
C GLN A 398 7.14 -4.73 -19.27
N GLU A 399 8.38 -5.21 -19.40
CA GLU A 399 8.80 -6.49 -18.82
C GLU A 399 8.64 -6.48 -17.29
N ALA A 400 9.19 -5.46 -16.64
CA ALA A 400 9.19 -5.35 -15.19
C ALA A 400 7.78 -5.14 -14.61
N LEU A 401 6.92 -4.33 -15.25
CA LEU A 401 5.52 -4.12 -14.83
C LEU A 401 4.70 -5.39 -15.02
N THR A 402 4.89 -6.11 -16.12
CA THR A 402 4.21 -7.38 -16.36
C THR A 402 4.54 -8.39 -15.27
N GLU A 403 5.82 -8.55 -14.91
CA GLU A 403 6.25 -9.42 -13.81
C GLU A 403 5.65 -8.98 -12.47
N TYR A 404 5.64 -7.68 -12.20
CA TYR A 404 5.05 -7.14 -10.99
C TYR A 404 3.54 -7.38 -10.90
N LEU A 405 2.81 -7.10 -11.96
CA LEU A 405 1.35 -7.28 -12.01
C LEU A 405 0.95 -8.76 -11.87
N ILE A 406 1.75 -9.71 -12.39
CA ILE A 406 1.57 -11.15 -12.15
C ILE A 406 1.67 -11.45 -10.64
N LYS A 407 2.66 -10.88 -9.95
CA LYS A 407 2.79 -11.05 -8.49
C LYS A 407 1.58 -10.45 -7.77
N VAL A 408 1.08 -9.30 -8.22
CA VAL A 408 -0.11 -8.64 -7.65
C VAL A 408 -1.37 -9.47 -7.86
N ASP A 409 -1.58 -10.04 -9.06
CA ASP A 409 -2.77 -10.86 -9.37
C ASP A 409 -2.86 -12.12 -8.49
N ASN A 410 -1.73 -12.65 -8.05
CA ASN A 410 -1.67 -13.79 -7.13
C ASN A 410 -2.00 -13.44 -5.66
N LEU A 411 -2.24 -12.17 -5.34
CA LEU A 411 -2.65 -11.75 -4.01
C LEU A 411 -4.17 -11.94 -3.79
N SER A 412 -4.60 -11.85 -2.52
CA SER A 412 -6.01 -11.92 -2.15
C SER A 412 -6.76 -10.63 -2.55
N LEU A 413 -7.07 -10.49 -3.83
CA LEU A 413 -7.74 -9.32 -4.40
C LEU A 413 -9.27 -9.48 -4.38
N SER A 414 -10.00 -8.36 -4.27
CA SER A 414 -11.42 -8.31 -4.59
C SER A 414 -11.65 -8.44 -6.11
N GLU A 415 -12.85 -8.80 -6.54
CA GLU A 415 -13.17 -8.90 -7.98
C GLU A 415 -12.94 -7.57 -8.71
N SER A 416 -13.24 -6.43 -8.06
CA SER A 416 -12.96 -5.11 -8.64
C SER A 416 -11.46 -4.84 -8.78
N GLN A 417 -10.65 -5.24 -7.80
CA GLN A 417 -9.19 -5.11 -7.88
C GLN A 417 -8.59 -6.03 -8.94
N LYS A 418 -9.06 -7.27 -9.07
CA LYS A 418 -8.66 -8.18 -10.16
C LYS A 418 -8.95 -7.59 -11.52
N LYS A 419 -10.17 -7.05 -11.70
CA LYS A 419 -10.54 -6.37 -12.94
C LYS A 419 -9.64 -5.19 -13.23
N HIS A 420 -9.30 -4.39 -12.21
CA HIS A 420 -8.36 -3.28 -12.35
C HIS A 420 -6.96 -3.74 -12.73
N VAL A 421 -6.43 -4.78 -12.09
CA VAL A 421 -5.11 -5.37 -12.44
C VAL A 421 -5.10 -5.88 -13.89
N ASN A 422 -6.17 -6.55 -14.34
CA ASN A 422 -6.29 -6.97 -15.74
C ASN A 422 -6.31 -5.78 -16.71
N ASN A 423 -6.98 -4.68 -16.33
CA ASN A 423 -6.94 -3.45 -17.13
C ASN A 423 -5.53 -2.86 -17.19
N LEU A 424 -4.78 -2.88 -16.07
CA LEU A 424 -3.39 -2.41 -16.04
C LEU A 424 -2.48 -3.22 -16.98
N PHE A 425 -2.65 -4.56 -17.06
CA PHE A 425 -1.92 -5.39 -18.03
C PHE A 425 -2.15 -4.93 -19.47
N ASN A 426 -3.41 -4.68 -19.82
CA ASN A 426 -3.76 -4.21 -21.15
C ASN A 426 -3.20 -2.81 -21.41
N MET A 427 -3.31 -1.90 -20.42
CA MET A 427 -2.76 -0.55 -20.52
C MET A 427 -1.24 -0.55 -20.73
N VAL A 428 -0.49 -1.42 -20.05
CA VAL A 428 0.96 -1.57 -20.24
C VAL A 428 1.27 -1.89 -21.70
N THR A 429 0.52 -2.81 -22.31
CA THR A 429 0.71 -3.20 -23.71
C THR A 429 0.36 -2.05 -24.65
N ASP A 430 -0.78 -1.37 -24.46
CA ASP A 430 -1.17 -0.27 -25.35
C ASP A 430 -0.23 0.95 -25.22
N ILE A 431 0.32 1.21 -24.03
CA ILE A 431 1.29 2.30 -23.81
C ILE A 431 2.63 2.00 -24.49
N GLU A 432 3.11 0.76 -24.43
CA GLU A 432 4.32 0.35 -25.14
C GLU A 432 4.11 0.47 -26.66
N ARG A 433 2.95 0.06 -27.20
CA ARG A 433 2.63 0.24 -28.62
C ARG A 433 2.67 1.72 -29.04
N VAL A 434 2.26 2.65 -28.18
CA VAL A 434 2.44 4.08 -28.47
C VAL A 434 3.92 4.45 -28.50
N GLY A 435 4.76 3.84 -27.68
CA GLY A 435 6.22 3.94 -27.75
C GLY A 435 6.77 3.45 -29.09
N ASP A 436 6.39 2.25 -29.53
CA ASP A 436 6.75 1.67 -30.84
C ASP A 436 6.39 2.64 -32.00
N HIS A 437 5.18 3.23 -31.94
CA HIS A 437 4.77 4.22 -32.96
C HIS A 437 5.59 5.51 -32.89
N ALA A 438 6.00 5.94 -31.71
CA ALA A 438 6.89 7.09 -31.57
C ALA A 438 8.29 6.78 -32.14
N ASP A 439 8.79 5.56 -31.99
CA ASP A 439 10.05 5.13 -32.60
C ASP A 439 9.93 5.06 -34.13
N ASN A 440 8.85 4.49 -34.69
CA ASN A 440 8.56 4.53 -36.13
C ASN A 440 8.52 5.96 -36.68
N LEU A 441 7.92 6.90 -35.96
CA LEU A 441 7.93 8.32 -36.31
C LEU A 441 9.35 8.89 -36.29
N SER A 442 10.19 8.47 -35.34
CA SER A 442 11.61 8.90 -35.25
C SER A 442 12.44 8.34 -36.40
N GLU A 443 12.17 7.11 -36.84
CA GLU A 443 12.80 6.54 -38.05
C GLU A 443 12.45 7.32 -39.32
N ASN A 444 11.17 7.72 -39.44
CA ASN A 444 10.75 8.64 -40.53
C ASN A 444 11.45 9.98 -40.47
N ALA A 445 11.56 10.57 -39.28
CA ALA A 445 12.32 11.82 -39.11
C ALA A 445 13.79 11.67 -39.52
N LYS A 446 14.44 10.58 -39.09
CA LYS A 446 15.82 10.26 -39.47
C LYS A 446 15.98 10.07 -40.97
N TYR A 447 15.06 9.30 -41.60
CA TYR A 447 15.05 9.11 -43.05
C TYR A 447 14.97 10.46 -43.79
N MET A 448 14.11 11.36 -43.33
CA MET A 448 13.96 12.70 -43.90
C MET A 448 15.25 13.53 -43.75
N ILE A 449 15.89 13.48 -42.58
CA ILE A 449 17.14 14.17 -42.30
C ILE A 449 18.25 13.64 -43.21
N ASP A 450 18.45 12.33 -43.27
CA ASP A 450 19.52 11.65 -44.00
C ASP A 450 19.41 11.90 -45.53
N ASN A 451 18.18 12.02 -46.05
CA ASN A 451 17.88 12.23 -47.47
C ASN A 451 17.59 13.71 -47.80
N ASN A 452 17.75 14.61 -46.85
CA ASN A 452 17.48 16.05 -46.99
C ASN A 452 16.08 16.36 -47.59
N LEU A 453 15.08 15.60 -47.13
CA LEU A 453 13.69 15.75 -47.56
C LEU A 453 12.96 16.83 -46.73
N GLU A 454 11.99 17.49 -47.38
CA GLU A 454 11.15 18.51 -46.73
C GLU A 454 9.69 18.33 -47.14
N PHE A 455 8.81 18.68 -46.23
CA PHE A 455 7.39 18.80 -46.52
C PHE A 455 7.05 20.21 -47.03
N SER A 456 6.05 20.32 -47.89
CA SER A 456 5.47 21.62 -48.24
C SER A 456 4.81 22.25 -47.02
N ASP A 457 4.61 23.57 -47.04
CA ASP A 457 4.00 24.30 -45.92
C ASP A 457 2.58 23.77 -45.63
N LEU A 458 1.82 23.43 -46.66
CA LEU A 458 0.51 22.79 -46.52
C LEU A 458 0.60 21.42 -45.83
N ALA A 459 1.58 20.61 -46.18
CA ALA A 459 1.77 19.29 -45.53
C ALA A 459 2.21 19.44 -44.07
N LYS A 460 2.98 20.49 -43.74
CA LYS A 460 3.33 20.80 -42.33
C LYS A 460 2.10 21.22 -41.52
N GLU A 461 1.21 22.05 -42.09
CA GLU A 461 -0.05 22.44 -41.45
C GLU A 461 -0.96 21.21 -41.22
N ASP A 462 -1.12 20.36 -42.23
CA ASP A 462 -1.85 19.11 -42.16
C ASP A 462 -1.33 18.18 -41.03
N LEU A 463 0.02 17.98 -40.97
CA LEU A 463 0.67 17.19 -39.91
C LEU A 463 0.52 17.80 -38.52
N ALA A 464 0.56 19.13 -38.42
CA ALA A 464 0.40 19.81 -37.13
C ALA A 464 -1.00 19.60 -36.55
N GLU A 465 -2.05 19.56 -37.40
CA GLU A 465 -3.42 19.32 -36.96
C GLU A 465 -3.59 17.88 -36.45
N ILE A 466 -3.27 16.88 -37.28
CA ILE A 466 -3.48 15.47 -36.91
C ILE A 466 -2.61 15.06 -35.73
N SER A 467 -1.34 15.51 -35.67
CA SER A 467 -0.44 15.18 -34.55
C SER A 467 -0.93 15.77 -33.24
N LYS A 468 -1.45 16.99 -33.26
CA LYS A 468 -2.03 17.61 -32.06
C LYS A 468 -3.19 16.80 -31.52
N ASP A 469 -4.13 16.40 -32.38
CA ASP A 469 -5.33 15.68 -31.95
C ASP A 469 -4.98 14.27 -31.46
N ALA A 470 -4.04 13.55 -32.10
CA ALA A 470 -3.57 12.24 -31.65
C ALA A 470 -2.83 12.33 -30.29
N ILE A 471 -1.97 13.32 -30.11
CA ILE A 471 -1.26 13.55 -28.84
C ILE A 471 -2.25 13.93 -27.73
N ASP A 472 -3.21 14.85 -28.02
CA ASP A 472 -4.25 15.26 -27.07
C ASP A 472 -5.15 14.07 -26.67
N ALA A 473 -5.43 13.13 -27.59
CA ALA A 473 -6.16 11.90 -27.30
C ALA A 473 -5.39 11.02 -26.32
N PHE A 474 -4.12 10.75 -26.60
CA PHE A 474 -3.29 9.92 -25.73
C PHE A 474 -3.04 10.57 -24.35
N GLU A 475 -2.71 11.86 -24.31
CA GLU A 475 -2.55 12.58 -23.04
C GLU A 475 -3.83 12.58 -22.22
N THR A 476 -5.00 12.73 -22.86
CA THR A 476 -6.29 12.66 -22.18
C THR A 476 -6.58 11.28 -21.65
N ALA A 477 -6.23 10.21 -22.38
CA ALA A 477 -6.43 8.82 -22.00
C ALA A 477 -5.61 8.42 -20.77
N ILE A 478 -4.30 8.71 -20.76
CA ILE A 478 -3.40 8.37 -19.64
C ILE A 478 -3.71 9.16 -18.36
N ASN A 479 -4.30 10.35 -18.49
CA ASN A 479 -4.71 11.18 -17.35
C ASN A 479 -6.17 10.92 -16.92
N ALA A 480 -6.90 10.03 -17.58
CA ALA A 480 -8.29 9.74 -17.28
C ALA A 480 -8.41 9.01 -15.94
N SER A 481 -8.87 9.69 -14.89
CA SER A 481 -9.05 9.09 -13.57
C SER A 481 -10.13 9.81 -12.75
N GLY A 482 -10.71 9.11 -11.78
CA GLY A 482 -11.61 9.69 -10.78
C GLY A 482 -12.92 10.28 -11.35
N ALA A 483 -13.37 11.41 -10.78
CA ALA A 483 -14.67 12.00 -11.08
C ALA A 483 -14.83 12.48 -12.54
N ASN A 484 -13.73 12.75 -13.25
CA ASN A 484 -13.75 13.23 -14.64
C ASN A 484 -13.53 12.12 -15.69
N ALA A 485 -13.38 10.87 -15.27
CA ALA A 485 -13.03 9.76 -16.15
C ALA A 485 -14.02 9.60 -17.34
N LEU A 486 -15.34 9.65 -17.10
CA LEU A 486 -16.34 9.59 -18.18
C LEU A 486 -16.25 10.76 -19.16
N GLY A 487 -15.89 11.95 -18.68
CA GLY A 487 -15.65 13.13 -19.52
C GLY A 487 -14.44 12.95 -20.40
N ALA A 488 -13.34 12.41 -19.84
CA ALA A 488 -12.11 12.10 -20.55
C ALA A 488 -12.34 11.05 -21.64
N VAL A 489 -13.02 9.95 -21.32
CA VAL A 489 -13.38 8.89 -22.31
C VAL A 489 -14.16 9.47 -23.51
N ARG A 490 -15.15 10.33 -23.25
CA ARG A 490 -15.92 10.96 -24.34
C ARG A 490 -15.06 11.91 -25.18
N LYS A 491 -14.09 12.57 -24.56
CA LYS A 491 -13.17 13.46 -25.28
C LYS A 491 -12.22 12.64 -26.16
N VAL A 492 -11.66 11.54 -25.63
CA VAL A 492 -10.79 10.64 -26.40
C VAL A 492 -11.50 10.10 -27.64
N ASN A 493 -12.71 9.54 -27.49
CA ASN A 493 -13.46 9.01 -28.64
C ASN A 493 -13.74 10.07 -29.71
N LYS A 494 -14.03 11.33 -29.31
CA LYS A 494 -14.22 12.41 -30.29
C LYS A 494 -12.94 12.81 -31.01
N LEU A 495 -11.80 12.73 -30.32
CA LEU A 495 -10.51 13.02 -30.93
C LEU A 495 -10.12 11.90 -31.90
N GLU A 496 -10.36 10.65 -31.53
CA GLU A 496 -10.12 9.50 -32.41
C GLU A 496 -11.00 9.57 -33.65
N ASP A 497 -12.33 9.73 -33.53
CA ASP A 497 -13.23 9.95 -34.68
C ASP A 497 -12.72 11.08 -35.61
N LYS A 498 -12.10 12.13 -35.05
CA LYS A 498 -11.52 13.24 -35.83
C LYS A 498 -10.20 12.86 -36.48
N VAL A 499 -9.33 12.11 -35.79
CA VAL A 499 -8.05 11.66 -36.31
C VAL A 499 -8.25 10.70 -37.48
N ASP A 500 -9.20 9.75 -37.38
CA ASP A 500 -9.58 8.84 -38.47
C ASP A 500 -10.04 9.59 -39.73
N MET A 501 -10.95 10.56 -39.52
CA MET A 501 -11.43 11.40 -40.63
C MET A 501 -10.28 12.20 -41.27
N LEU A 502 -9.36 12.74 -40.46
CA LEU A 502 -8.21 13.48 -40.94
C LEU A 502 -7.24 12.59 -41.69
N GLU A 503 -6.97 11.37 -41.20
CA GLU A 503 -6.07 10.41 -41.87
C GLU A 503 -6.55 10.12 -43.30
N ASP A 504 -7.84 9.76 -43.46
CA ASP A 504 -8.45 9.53 -44.76
C ASP A 504 -8.38 10.77 -45.67
N GLU A 505 -8.78 11.95 -45.16
CA GLU A 505 -8.77 13.19 -45.93
C GLU A 505 -7.35 13.61 -46.36
N LEU A 506 -6.38 13.49 -45.44
CA LEU A 506 -4.99 13.86 -45.73
C LEU A 506 -4.31 12.88 -46.70
N ARG A 507 -4.69 11.60 -46.65
CA ARG A 507 -4.28 10.57 -47.59
C ARG A 507 -4.75 10.91 -49.02
N GLU A 508 -6.04 11.27 -49.18
CA GLU A 508 -6.61 11.67 -50.47
C GLU A 508 -5.96 12.96 -51.00
N LYS A 509 -5.84 13.99 -50.17
CA LYS A 509 -5.17 15.25 -50.50
C LYS A 509 -3.74 15.03 -50.94
N HIS A 510 -3.03 14.11 -50.28
CA HIS A 510 -1.63 13.84 -50.62
C HIS A 510 -1.51 13.09 -51.95
N ILE A 511 -2.36 12.12 -52.26
CA ILE A 511 -2.42 11.44 -53.54
C ILE A 511 -2.72 12.40 -54.67
N ASP A 512 -3.60 13.40 -54.47
CA ASP A 512 -3.90 14.45 -55.46
C ASP A 512 -2.66 15.34 -55.73
N ARG A 513 -1.94 15.77 -54.66
CA ARG A 513 -0.67 16.52 -54.76
C ARG A 513 0.41 15.74 -55.53
N LEU A 514 0.54 14.43 -55.25
CA LEU A 514 1.46 13.55 -55.98
C LEU A 514 1.13 13.47 -57.47
N THR A 515 -0.15 13.32 -57.82
CA THR A 515 -0.61 13.22 -59.23
C THR A 515 -0.37 14.53 -59.99
N LYS A 516 -0.46 15.66 -59.30
CA LYS A 516 -0.18 16.99 -59.89
C LYS A 516 1.31 17.32 -59.94
N GLY A 517 2.17 16.51 -59.40
CA GLY A 517 3.64 16.77 -59.34
C GLY A 517 4.01 17.88 -58.34
N GLU A 518 3.16 18.19 -57.38
CA GLU A 518 3.34 19.25 -56.40
C GLU A 518 4.15 18.80 -55.17
N CYS A 519 4.49 17.52 -55.06
CA CYS A 519 5.33 17.01 -53.97
C CYS A 519 6.32 15.92 -54.44
N ASN A 520 7.42 15.79 -53.68
CA ASN A 520 8.40 14.74 -53.90
C ASN A 520 7.82 13.38 -53.47
N PRO A 521 7.89 12.32 -54.32
CA PRO A 521 7.39 10.97 -53.97
C PRO A 521 8.00 10.38 -52.69
N GLN A 522 9.29 10.65 -52.41
CA GLN A 522 9.95 10.16 -51.19
C GLN A 522 9.42 10.85 -49.93
N SER A 523 9.22 12.17 -49.96
CA SER A 523 8.54 12.89 -48.87
C SER A 523 7.09 12.41 -48.71
N GLY A 524 6.46 12.01 -49.84
CA GLY A 524 5.10 11.47 -49.81
C GLY A 524 4.95 10.16 -49.08
N ILE A 525 5.89 9.25 -49.26
CA ILE A 525 5.91 7.99 -48.54
C ILE A 525 6.03 8.24 -47.02
N ALA A 526 6.99 9.11 -46.62
CA ALA A 526 7.17 9.47 -45.22
C ALA A 526 5.91 10.14 -44.63
N PHE A 527 5.23 11.03 -45.40
CA PHE A 527 4.00 11.67 -44.97
C PHE A 527 2.88 10.65 -44.67
N LEU A 528 2.64 9.70 -45.59
CA LEU A 528 1.61 8.68 -45.42
C LEU A 528 1.89 7.76 -44.23
N ASP A 529 3.15 7.40 -44.02
CA ASP A 529 3.55 6.56 -42.89
C ASP A 529 3.41 7.28 -41.55
N ILE A 530 3.74 8.58 -41.51
CA ILE A 530 3.56 9.42 -40.32
C ILE A 530 2.07 9.53 -39.92
N ILE A 531 1.17 9.84 -40.88
CA ILE A 531 -0.27 9.96 -40.56
C ILE A 531 -0.86 8.65 -40.10
N SER A 532 -0.45 7.52 -40.68
CA SER A 532 -0.89 6.19 -40.25
C SER A 532 -0.39 5.83 -38.84
N ASN A 533 0.85 6.18 -38.48
CA ASN A 533 1.33 5.98 -37.11
C ASN A 533 0.57 6.86 -36.10
N LEU A 534 0.19 8.09 -36.46
CA LEU A 534 -0.60 8.97 -35.60
C LEU A 534 -2.03 8.48 -35.38
N GLU A 535 -2.66 7.90 -36.40
CA GLU A 535 -3.96 7.24 -36.30
C GLU A 535 -3.87 6.07 -35.30
N ARG A 536 -2.85 5.22 -35.42
CA ARG A 536 -2.62 4.10 -34.49
C ARG A 536 -2.41 4.55 -33.05
N VAL A 537 -1.71 5.65 -32.84
CA VAL A 537 -1.59 6.26 -31.49
C VAL A 537 -2.97 6.61 -30.92
N SER A 538 -3.88 7.14 -31.75
CA SER A 538 -5.25 7.48 -31.38
C SER A 538 -6.07 6.24 -31.04
N ASP A 539 -5.94 5.15 -31.79
CA ASP A 539 -6.55 3.84 -31.54
C ASP A 539 -6.15 3.32 -30.15
N HIS A 540 -4.85 3.31 -29.85
CA HIS A 540 -4.36 2.87 -28.54
C HIS A 540 -4.84 3.78 -27.40
N ALA A 541 -4.96 5.09 -27.64
CA ALA A 541 -5.56 6.01 -26.67
C ALA A 541 -7.02 5.66 -26.36
N THR A 542 -7.79 5.26 -27.38
CA THR A 542 -9.18 4.81 -27.22
C THR A 542 -9.29 3.49 -26.46
N ASN A 543 -8.38 2.54 -26.69
CA ASN A 543 -8.29 1.31 -25.90
C ASN A 543 -8.05 1.62 -24.42
N ILE A 544 -7.05 2.46 -24.10
CA ILE A 544 -6.72 2.89 -22.74
C ILE A 544 -7.94 3.55 -22.07
N ALA A 545 -8.61 4.46 -22.76
CA ALA A 545 -9.84 5.09 -22.27
C ALA A 545 -10.96 4.07 -22.04
N GLY A 546 -11.06 3.03 -22.88
CA GLY A 546 -12.00 1.92 -22.75
C GLY A 546 -11.80 1.12 -21.46
N TYR A 547 -10.55 0.85 -21.06
CA TYR A 547 -10.25 0.17 -19.81
C TYR A 547 -10.69 1.01 -18.60
N VAL A 548 -10.43 2.32 -18.62
CA VAL A 548 -10.90 3.23 -17.57
C VAL A 548 -12.43 3.26 -17.49
N LYS A 549 -13.13 3.27 -18.63
CA LYS A 549 -14.60 3.21 -18.67
C LYS A 549 -15.16 1.95 -18.03
N ASN A 550 -14.49 0.83 -18.19
CA ASN A 550 -14.92 -0.45 -17.65
C ASN A 550 -14.85 -0.51 -16.11
N GLU A 551 -14.17 0.41 -15.45
CA GLU A 551 -14.02 0.48 -14.00
C GLU A 551 -15.07 1.34 -13.31
N ILE A 552 -15.76 2.16 -14.07
CA ILE A 552 -16.80 3.08 -13.60
C ILE A 552 -18.16 2.37 -13.65
#